data_d732b7f257aaf5146c79e613505c2f99
#
_entry.id   d732b7f257aaf5146c79e613505c2f99
#
_cell.length_a   1.000
_cell.length_b   1.000
_cell.length_c   1.000
_cell.angle_alpha   90.00
_cell.angle_beta   90.00
_cell.angle_gamma   90.00
#
_symmetry.space_group_name_H-M   'P 1'
#
loop_
_entity.id
_entity.type
_entity.pdbx_description
1 polymer ?
#
loop_
_entity_poly.entity_id
_entity_poly.type
_entity_poly.pdbx_seq_one_letter_code
_entity_poly.pdbx_strand_id
1 'polypeptide(L)'
;MDPPTQVRELFYNAFGLTDEHLFSHGLFKGKLSLTLFDKLEHKPDGHYVVVVGINPTPLGEGKSTTTVGLSQALGAHLGQQVVTCIRQPSMGPTFGIKGGAAGGGYSQCAPIGPYPYPYPYPYPYPYPYP
;
A
#
# COMPACT_ATOMS: atom_id res chain seq x y z
N MET A 1 13.56 -13.71 -4.44
CA MET A 1 12.50 -12.73 -4.18
C MET A 1 11.32 -13.49 -3.62
N ASP A 2 10.95 -13.23 -2.40
CA ASP A 2 9.81 -13.91 -1.79
C ASP A 2 8.51 -13.47 -2.48
N PRO A 3 7.57 -14.40 -2.69
CA PRO A 3 6.28 -14.04 -3.25
C PRO A 3 5.55 -13.07 -2.31
N PRO A 4 4.71 -12.16 -2.83
CA PRO A 4 3.96 -11.26 -1.99
C PRO A 4 3.06 -12.06 -1.04
N THR A 5 3.01 -11.64 0.21
CA THR A 5 2.16 -12.25 1.23
C THR A 5 0.69 -12.12 0.84
N GLN A 6 -0.08 -13.18 1.01
CA GLN A 6 -1.51 -13.15 0.73
C GLN A 6 -2.23 -12.15 1.65
N VAL A 7 -3.23 -11.45 1.12
CA VAL A 7 -3.94 -10.41 1.86
C VAL A 7 -4.56 -10.91 3.17
N ARG A 8 -5.10 -12.14 3.19
CA ARG A 8 -5.66 -12.74 4.41
C ARG A 8 -4.59 -12.94 5.49
N GLU A 9 -3.47 -13.52 5.09
CA GLU A 9 -2.34 -13.76 6.00
C GLU A 9 -1.76 -12.44 6.52
N LEU A 10 -1.60 -11.46 5.64
CA LEU A 10 -1.15 -10.12 6.02
C LEU A 10 -2.05 -9.49 7.08
N PHE A 11 -3.37 -9.48 6.85
CA PHE A 11 -4.31 -8.86 7.79
C PHE A 11 -4.46 -9.63 9.09
N TYR A 12 -4.41 -10.96 9.04
CA TYR A 12 -4.42 -11.78 10.23
C TYR A 12 -3.18 -11.53 11.10
N ASN A 13 -1.99 -11.58 10.50
CA ASN A 13 -0.72 -11.43 11.23
C ASN A 13 -0.49 -10.00 11.73
N ALA A 14 -0.82 -8.99 10.92
CA ALA A 14 -0.56 -7.59 11.27
C ALA A 14 -1.64 -6.99 12.19
N PHE A 15 -2.91 -7.39 12.04
CA PHE A 15 -4.03 -6.73 12.71
C PHE A 15 -4.95 -7.67 13.47
N GLY A 16 -4.75 -8.98 13.42
CA GLY A 16 -5.63 -9.97 14.03
C GLY A 16 -7.04 -9.98 13.42
N LEU A 17 -7.17 -9.58 12.14
CA LEU A 17 -8.45 -9.53 11.45
C LEU A 17 -8.78 -10.88 10.82
N THR A 18 -10.05 -11.27 10.94
CA THR A 18 -10.59 -12.50 10.38
C THR A 18 -11.37 -12.25 9.09
N ASP A 19 -11.82 -13.32 8.44
CA ASP A 19 -12.63 -13.24 7.23
C ASP A 19 -13.97 -12.49 7.41
N GLU A 20 -14.44 -12.30 8.62
CA GLU A 20 -15.62 -11.48 8.92
C GLU A 20 -15.41 -9.99 8.61
N HIS A 21 -14.15 -9.55 8.65
CA HIS A 21 -13.78 -8.14 8.45
C HIS A 21 -13.08 -7.88 7.12
N LEU A 22 -12.80 -8.93 6.34
CA LEU A 22 -12.05 -8.82 5.09
C LEU A 22 -12.80 -9.47 3.92
N PHE A 23 -13.23 -8.67 2.97
CA PHE A 23 -13.74 -9.14 1.68
C PHE A 23 -12.59 -9.30 0.70
N SER A 24 -12.11 -10.52 0.51
CA SER A 24 -11.01 -10.81 -0.40
C SER A 24 -11.44 -10.66 -1.86
N HIS A 25 -10.61 -9.98 -2.65
CA HIS A 25 -10.69 -9.90 -4.10
C HIS A 25 -9.45 -10.59 -4.70
N GLY A 26 -9.49 -11.92 -4.77
CA GLY A 26 -8.32 -12.74 -5.10
C GLY A 26 -7.35 -12.86 -3.91
N LEU A 27 -6.10 -13.24 -4.20
CA LEU A 27 -5.11 -13.57 -3.16
C LEU A 27 -4.48 -12.34 -2.50
N PHE A 28 -4.37 -11.22 -3.22
CA PHE A 28 -3.52 -10.07 -2.80
C PHE A 28 -4.27 -8.76 -2.65
N LYS A 29 -5.59 -8.77 -2.81
CA LYS A 29 -6.45 -7.58 -2.66
C LYS A 29 -7.62 -7.89 -1.75
N GLY A 30 -8.11 -6.88 -1.04
CA GLY A 30 -9.30 -7.00 -0.22
C GLY A 30 -9.88 -5.64 0.13
N LYS A 31 -11.11 -5.67 0.62
CA LYS A 31 -11.79 -4.52 1.21
C LYS A 31 -12.10 -4.84 2.66
N LEU A 32 -11.94 -3.87 3.53
CA LEU A 32 -12.33 -3.99 4.93
C LEU A 32 -13.83 -3.72 5.10
N SER A 33 -14.47 -4.53 5.94
CA SER A 33 -15.84 -4.28 6.37
C SER A 33 -15.90 -3.05 7.26
N LEU A 34 -16.95 -2.25 7.12
CA LEU A 34 -17.20 -1.12 8.02
C LEU A 34 -17.53 -1.55 9.46
N THR A 35 -17.97 -2.78 9.67
CA THR A 35 -18.17 -3.37 11.01
C THR A 35 -16.89 -3.42 11.83
N LEU A 36 -15.73 -3.23 11.17
CA LEU A 36 -14.46 -3.11 11.86
C LEU A 36 -14.40 -1.88 12.78
N PHE A 37 -15.12 -0.80 12.47
CA PHE A 37 -15.19 0.38 13.33
C PHE A 37 -15.77 0.04 14.70
N ASP A 38 -16.84 -0.75 14.75
CA ASP A 38 -17.48 -1.15 16.01
C ASP A 38 -16.50 -1.96 16.88
N LYS A 39 -15.69 -2.82 16.23
CA LYS A 39 -14.68 -3.62 16.92
C LYS A 39 -13.51 -2.79 17.44
N LEU A 40 -13.17 -1.71 16.76
CA LEU A 40 -12.03 -0.86 17.09
C LEU A 40 -12.39 0.34 17.96
N GLU A 41 -13.67 0.60 18.22
CA GLU A 41 -14.16 1.77 18.96
C GLU A 41 -13.47 1.99 20.31
N HIS A 42 -13.09 0.89 20.98
CA HIS A 42 -12.44 0.94 22.29
C HIS A 42 -10.91 1.01 22.24
N LYS A 43 -10.33 1.00 21.05
CA LYS A 43 -8.87 1.12 20.90
C LYS A 43 -8.47 2.59 20.79
N PRO A 44 -7.30 2.95 21.33
CA PRO A 44 -6.81 4.31 21.16
C PRO A 44 -6.51 4.60 19.67
N ASP A 45 -6.75 5.83 19.26
CA ASP A 45 -6.41 6.29 17.92
C ASP A 45 -4.90 6.26 17.69
N GLY A 46 -4.51 5.92 16.48
CA GLY A 46 -3.13 6.01 16.04
C GLY A 46 -2.74 7.44 15.63
N HIS A 47 -1.47 7.62 15.35
CA HIS A 47 -0.97 8.89 14.80
C HIS A 47 -1.33 9.02 13.33
N TYR A 48 -2.04 10.09 12.98
CA TYR A 48 -2.42 10.39 11.60
C TYR A 48 -1.45 11.39 10.98
N VAL A 49 -0.72 10.97 9.94
CA VAL A 49 0.28 11.79 9.25
C VAL A 49 -0.18 12.09 7.83
N VAL A 50 -0.27 13.36 7.48
CA VAL A 50 -0.68 13.81 6.13
C VAL A 50 0.53 14.30 5.36
N VAL A 51 0.74 13.76 4.17
CA VAL A 51 1.80 14.19 3.24
C VAL A 51 1.16 14.99 2.11
N VAL A 52 1.44 16.27 2.06
CA VAL A 52 0.86 17.22 1.08
C VAL A 52 1.95 18.01 0.37
N GLY A 53 1.61 18.55 -0.81
CA GLY A 53 2.44 19.54 -1.51
C GLY A 53 1.82 20.92 -1.38
N ILE A 54 2.65 21.95 -1.22
CA ILE A 54 2.20 23.34 -1.11
C ILE A 54 1.58 23.82 -2.42
N ASN A 55 2.28 23.61 -3.54
CA ASN A 55 1.82 23.97 -4.87
C ASN A 55 1.87 22.77 -5.82
N PRO A 56 0.86 22.55 -6.66
CA PRO A 56 0.93 21.51 -7.68
C PRO A 56 1.92 21.89 -8.78
N THR A 57 2.69 20.90 -9.25
CA THR A 57 3.59 21.05 -10.40
C THR A 57 3.27 20.00 -11.47
N PRO A 58 3.51 20.28 -12.76
CA PRO A 58 3.29 19.31 -13.84
C PRO A 58 4.09 18.01 -13.65
N LEU A 59 5.30 18.09 -13.09
CA LEU A 59 6.19 16.94 -12.87
C LEU A 59 5.88 16.19 -11.58
N GLY A 60 5.12 16.79 -10.66
CA GLY A 60 4.82 16.26 -9.34
C GLY A 60 5.78 16.75 -8.26
N GLU A 61 5.38 16.65 -7.00
CA GLU A 61 6.10 17.19 -5.83
C GLU A 61 6.69 16.09 -4.95
N GLY A 62 6.68 14.85 -5.40
CA GLY A 62 7.24 13.72 -4.65
C GLY A 62 6.37 13.23 -3.47
N LYS A 63 5.10 13.62 -3.36
CA LYS A 63 4.21 13.18 -2.27
C LYS A 63 4.19 11.67 -2.08
N SER A 64 3.98 10.92 -3.15
CA SER A 64 3.93 9.46 -3.08
C SER A 64 5.27 8.86 -2.68
N THR A 65 6.37 9.39 -3.21
CA THR A 65 7.73 8.96 -2.85
C THR A 65 8.01 9.20 -1.35
N THR A 66 7.64 10.37 -0.85
CA THR A 66 7.77 10.71 0.57
C THR A 66 6.90 9.82 1.45
N THR A 67 5.64 9.59 1.05
CA THR A 67 4.71 8.73 1.79
C THR A 67 5.23 7.30 1.89
N VAL A 68 5.67 6.72 0.78
CA VAL A 68 6.21 5.35 0.75
C VAL A 68 7.51 5.27 1.54
N GLY A 69 8.43 6.23 1.35
CA GLY A 69 9.69 6.28 2.10
C GLY A 69 9.50 6.40 3.61
N LEU A 70 8.58 7.27 4.04
CA LEU A 70 8.23 7.41 5.45
C LEU A 70 7.63 6.10 6.02
N SER A 71 6.74 5.46 5.27
CA SER A 71 6.14 4.19 5.67
C SER A 71 7.19 3.08 5.85
N GLN A 72 8.14 3.00 4.94
CA GLN A 72 9.26 2.05 5.03
C GLN A 72 10.18 2.37 6.21
N ALA A 73 10.50 3.65 6.42
CA ALA A 73 11.32 4.05 7.55
C ALA A 73 10.68 3.67 8.89
N LEU A 74 9.40 3.94 9.05
CA LEU A 74 8.66 3.60 10.27
C LEU A 74 8.45 2.10 10.42
N GLY A 75 8.02 1.41 9.37
CA GLY A 75 7.69 -0.01 9.42
C GLY A 75 8.94 -0.90 9.42
N ALA A 76 9.78 -0.81 8.37
CA ALA A 76 10.88 -1.73 8.18
C ALA A 76 12.10 -1.43 9.07
N HIS A 77 12.39 -0.14 9.35
CA HIS A 77 13.57 0.24 10.11
C HIS A 77 13.30 0.50 11.59
N LEU A 78 12.12 1.05 11.92
CA LEU A 78 11.76 1.37 13.30
C LEU A 78 10.77 0.36 13.92
N GLY A 79 10.33 -0.65 13.17
CA GLY A 79 9.45 -1.71 13.67
C GLY A 79 8.07 -1.24 14.13
N GLN A 80 7.60 -0.08 13.63
CA GLN A 80 6.28 0.45 13.97
C GLN A 80 5.20 -0.17 13.09
N GLN A 81 3.99 -0.31 13.62
CA GLN A 81 2.84 -0.65 12.80
C GLN A 81 2.42 0.56 11.97
N VAL A 82 2.45 0.44 10.65
CA VAL A 82 2.14 1.53 9.72
C VAL A 82 1.13 1.07 8.70
N VAL A 83 0.08 1.86 8.53
CA VAL A 83 -0.89 1.73 7.42
C VAL A 83 -0.71 2.91 6.49
N THR A 84 -0.43 2.64 5.22
CA THR A 84 -0.17 3.67 4.22
C THR A 84 -1.37 3.84 3.31
N CYS A 85 -1.90 5.05 3.25
CA CYS A 85 -2.99 5.42 2.35
C CYS A 85 -2.45 6.25 1.20
N ILE A 86 -2.54 5.73 -0.01
CA ILE A 86 -2.18 6.46 -1.23
C ILE A 86 -3.33 6.42 -2.23
N ARG A 87 -3.35 7.37 -3.16
CA ARG A 87 -4.28 7.30 -4.28
C ARG A 87 -4.03 6.00 -5.05
N GLN A 88 -5.09 5.28 -5.38
CA GLN A 88 -4.98 4.05 -6.17
C GLN A 88 -4.14 4.29 -7.43
N PRO A 89 -3.13 3.46 -7.69
CA PRO A 89 -2.35 3.54 -8.91
C PRO A 89 -3.23 3.43 -10.15
N SER A 90 -3.03 4.32 -11.10
CA SER A 90 -3.81 4.37 -12.34
C SER A 90 -3.02 5.03 -13.45
N MET A 91 -3.36 4.71 -14.69
CA MET A 91 -2.91 5.49 -15.84
C MET A 91 -3.73 6.80 -15.92
N GLY A 92 -3.13 7.84 -16.48
CA GLY A 92 -3.87 9.05 -16.81
C GLY A 92 -4.93 8.79 -17.89
N PRO A 93 -5.97 9.62 -17.96
CA PRO A 93 -7.08 9.46 -18.92
C PRO A 93 -6.63 9.59 -20.38
N THR A 94 -5.55 10.34 -20.63
CA THR A 94 -4.92 10.52 -21.94
C THR A 94 -3.40 10.48 -21.81
N PHE A 95 -2.71 10.27 -22.93
CA PHE A 95 -1.24 10.26 -22.94
C PHE A 95 -0.68 11.59 -22.41
N GLY A 96 0.26 11.54 -21.48
CA GLY A 96 0.86 12.71 -20.85
C GLY A 96 0.09 13.28 -19.66
N ILE A 97 -1.11 12.82 -19.36
CA ILE A 97 -1.85 13.19 -18.15
C ILE A 97 -1.49 12.24 -17.01
N LYS A 98 -1.06 12.82 -15.89
CA LYS A 98 -0.61 12.07 -14.72
C LYS A 98 -1.77 11.29 -14.07
N GLY A 99 -1.55 9.99 -13.87
CA GLY A 99 -2.42 9.12 -13.08
C GLY A 99 -2.00 9.03 -11.61
N GLY A 100 -2.54 8.04 -10.89
CA GLY A 100 -2.08 7.69 -9.54
C GLY A 100 -0.71 7.02 -9.58
N ALA A 101 0.18 7.35 -8.65
CA ALA A 101 1.51 6.75 -8.58
C ALA A 101 1.45 5.29 -8.13
N ALA A 102 2.23 4.42 -8.77
CA ALA A 102 2.31 2.99 -8.45
C ALA A 102 3.33 2.68 -7.34
N GLY A 103 4.08 3.66 -6.88
CA GLY A 103 5.09 3.49 -5.83
C GLY A 103 5.92 4.74 -5.63
N GLY A 104 6.98 4.64 -4.86
CA GLY A 104 7.95 5.69 -4.60
C GLY A 104 9.38 5.14 -4.72
N GLY A 105 10.19 5.75 -5.58
CA GLY A 105 11.54 5.26 -5.84
C GLY A 105 11.54 3.84 -6.37
N TYR A 106 12.23 2.93 -5.69
CA TYR A 106 12.26 1.51 -6.03
C TYR A 106 11.08 0.69 -5.51
N SER A 107 10.27 1.25 -4.60
CA SER A 107 9.12 0.57 -4.04
C SER A 107 7.93 0.64 -4.97
N GLN A 108 7.25 -0.49 -5.16
CA GLN A 108 6.08 -0.61 -6.03
C GLN A 108 4.89 -1.17 -5.26
N CYS A 109 3.72 -0.61 -5.52
CA CYS A 109 2.47 -1.19 -5.04
C CYS A 109 2.10 -2.38 -5.93
N ALA A 110 2.01 -3.55 -5.34
CA ALA A 110 1.64 -4.76 -6.06
C ALA A 110 0.41 -5.42 -5.42
N PRO A 111 -0.47 -6.02 -6.23
CA PRO A 111 -0.54 -6.02 -7.70
C PRO A 111 -1.19 -4.76 -8.26
N ILE A 112 -0.73 -4.27 -9.40
CA ILE A 112 -1.25 -3.05 -10.05
C ILE A 112 -2.48 -3.31 -10.93
N GLY A 113 -2.65 -4.52 -11.45
CA GLY A 113 -3.66 -4.87 -12.47
C GLY A 113 -4.91 -5.61 -11.97
N PRO A 114 -5.93 -5.78 -12.84
CA PRO A 114 -7.03 -6.70 -12.57
C PRO A 114 -6.52 -8.14 -12.58
N TYR A 115 -7.09 -8.98 -11.73
CA TYR A 115 -6.73 -10.39 -11.54
C TYR A 115 -7.27 -11.29 -12.65
N PRO A 116 -6.66 -12.45 -12.93
CA PRO A 116 -5.46 -13.07 -12.38
C PRO A 116 -4.32 -13.14 -13.41
N TYR A 117 -3.17 -12.62 -13.08
CA TYR A 117 -2.02 -12.87 -13.92
C TYR A 117 -1.00 -13.74 -13.18
N PRO A 118 -0.67 -14.92 -13.73
CA PRO A 118 0.56 -15.59 -13.37
C PRO A 118 1.70 -14.80 -14.05
N TYR A 119 2.13 -13.70 -13.44
CA TYR A 119 3.35 -13.06 -13.92
C TYR A 119 4.53 -13.65 -13.17
N PRO A 120 5.44 -14.28 -13.89
CA PRO A 120 6.81 -14.16 -13.52
C PRO A 120 7.20 -12.69 -13.79
N TYR A 121 7.30 -11.86 -12.77
CA TYR A 121 7.88 -10.53 -12.92
C TYR A 121 9.33 -10.69 -13.36
N PRO A 122 9.71 -10.22 -14.57
CA PRO A 122 11.09 -10.29 -15.02
C PRO A 122 11.95 -9.14 -14.49
N TYR A 123 11.61 -8.55 -13.35
CA TYR A 123 12.46 -7.53 -12.76
C TYR A 123 13.16 -8.10 -11.54
N PRO A 124 14.46 -8.36 -11.67
CA PRO A 124 15.29 -8.64 -10.52
C PRO A 124 15.45 -7.34 -9.73
N TYR A 125 14.75 -7.20 -8.62
CA TYR A 125 15.14 -6.21 -7.62
C TYR A 125 16.25 -6.82 -6.76
N PRO A 126 17.49 -6.35 -6.91
CA PRO A 126 18.58 -6.81 -6.08
C PRO A 126 18.57 -5.99 -4.78
N TYR A 127 17.80 -6.38 -3.80
CA TYR A 127 18.04 -5.92 -2.44
C TYR A 127 18.04 -7.10 -1.50
N PRO A 128 19.22 -7.48 -1.00
CA PRO A 128 19.30 -8.17 0.26
C PRO A 128 18.91 -7.15 1.33
N TYR A 129 17.80 -7.36 2.01
CA TYR A 129 17.63 -6.78 3.33
C TYR A 129 18.66 -7.44 4.24
N PRO A 130 19.44 -6.67 5.01
CA PRO A 130 20.23 -7.24 6.08
C PRO A 130 19.34 -7.79 7.18
#